data_a94d29dffe648152fed74edefb3251b7
#
_entry.id   a94d29dffe648152fed74edefb3251b7
#
_cell.length_a   1.000
_cell.length_b   1.000
_cell.length_c   1.000
_cell.angle_alpha   90.00
_cell.angle_beta   90.00
_cell.angle_gamma   90.00
#
_symmetry.space_group_name_H-M   'P 1'
#
loop_
_entity.id
_entity.type
_entity.pdbx_description
1 polymer ?
#
loop_
_entity_poly.entity_id
_entity_poly.type
_entity_poly.pdbx_seq_one_letter_code
_entity_poly.pdbx_strand_id
1 'polypeptide(L)'
;ALPELRERLRNQFPFFGSDMMMTGGIGESAAPGDGTGEVWLEAQRLVAQARWRNENHTLSLASFENEIVGYEKVNAEINITDLRWVISHIPFATPPLLQRLKALGAGAQLTGWGYLQGTMQNNGSPFKMVMESGIRAGMHSDSVHISPLNPWLHIYYAVTGVNALGQLINDGQQISRQDALRLYTRENGWFLRMEDRLGSIEPGRLADLAVLSDDYLTVTDEQLKRIRSVLTVVDGKIVHDAGVLN
;
A
#
# COMPACT_ATOMS: atom_id res chain seq x y z
N ALA A 1 -3.37 24.85 -6.21
CA ALA A 1 -2.91 23.68 -5.41
C ALA A 1 -2.41 24.08 -4.02
N LEU A 2 -1.38 24.95 -3.89
CA LEU A 2 -0.84 25.29 -2.56
C LEU A 2 -1.81 26.06 -1.64
N PRO A 3 -2.63 27.02 -2.10
CA PRO A 3 -3.61 27.67 -1.24
C PRO A 3 -4.63 26.69 -0.65
N GLU A 4 -5.16 25.79 -1.48
CA GLU A 4 -6.13 24.77 -1.03
C GLU A 4 -5.50 23.78 -0.07
N LEU A 5 -4.25 23.37 -0.32
CA LEU A 5 -3.52 22.50 0.60
C LEU A 5 -3.31 23.18 1.96
N ARG A 6 -2.89 24.45 1.97
CA ARG A 6 -2.73 25.23 3.22
C ARG A 6 -4.03 25.33 4.00
N GLU A 7 -5.15 25.54 3.31
CA GLU A 7 -6.47 25.59 3.94
C GLU A 7 -6.87 24.24 4.54
N ARG A 8 -6.70 23.14 3.80
CA ARG A 8 -6.95 21.78 4.31
C ARG A 8 -6.13 21.47 5.55
N LEU A 9 -4.81 21.73 5.51
CA LEU A 9 -3.93 21.45 6.63
C LEU A 9 -4.25 22.29 7.88
N ARG A 10 -4.83 23.48 7.70
CA ARG A 10 -5.28 24.35 8.79
C ARG A 10 -6.60 23.89 9.42
N ASN A 11 -7.52 23.35 8.62
CA ASN A 11 -8.89 23.07 9.00
C ASN A 11 -9.17 21.60 9.30
N GLN A 12 -8.16 20.73 9.22
CA GLN A 12 -8.27 19.31 9.49
C GLN A 12 -7.20 18.85 10.47
N PHE A 13 -7.48 17.75 11.17
CA PHE A 13 -6.56 17.15 12.13
C PHE A 13 -6.19 15.73 11.69
N PRO A 14 -4.90 15.35 11.77
CA PRO A 14 -4.48 13.98 11.49
C PRO A 14 -5.09 13.00 12.49
N PHE A 15 -5.52 11.84 12.00
CA PHE A 15 -6.10 10.77 12.81
C PHE A 15 -7.32 11.17 13.64
N PHE A 16 -8.09 12.13 13.15
CA PHE A 16 -9.34 12.57 13.77
C PHE A 16 -10.52 11.81 13.18
N GLY A 17 -11.39 11.27 14.05
CA GLY A 17 -12.56 10.50 13.63
C GLY A 17 -12.96 9.42 14.64
N SER A 18 -13.50 8.34 14.14
CA SER A 18 -13.87 7.15 14.92
C SER A 18 -13.02 5.94 14.51
N ASP A 19 -13.17 4.82 15.21
CA ASP A 19 -12.52 3.57 14.85
C ASP A 19 -12.90 3.06 13.44
N MET A 20 -14.05 3.49 12.92
CA MET A 20 -14.55 3.10 11.60
C MET A 20 -14.21 4.10 10.48
N MET A 21 -13.92 5.34 10.81
CA MET A 21 -13.58 6.38 9.84
C MET A 21 -12.77 7.49 10.49
N MET A 22 -11.58 7.74 9.97
CA MET A 22 -10.71 8.80 10.45
C MET A 22 -9.93 9.44 9.29
N THR A 23 -9.42 10.64 9.53
CA THR A 23 -8.48 11.29 8.62
C THR A 23 -7.12 10.57 8.71
N GLY A 24 -6.60 10.03 7.61
CA GLY A 24 -5.41 9.18 7.62
C GLY A 24 -4.13 9.82 7.09
N GLY A 25 -4.25 10.80 6.21
CA GLY A 25 -3.10 11.42 5.56
C GLY A 25 -3.49 12.36 4.43
N ILE A 26 -2.49 12.98 3.84
CA ILE A 26 -2.59 13.72 2.59
C ILE A 26 -2.07 12.79 1.48
N GLY A 27 -2.81 12.64 0.44
CA GLY A 27 -2.44 11.83 -0.71
C GLY A 27 -3.55 11.85 -1.76
N GLU A 28 -3.33 11.35 -2.90
CA GLU A 28 -2.18 10.68 -3.46
C GLU A 28 -1.14 11.65 -4.07
N SER A 29 -1.46 12.87 -4.31
CA SER A 29 -0.57 13.93 -4.79
C SER A 29 -0.94 15.23 -4.11
N ALA A 30 -0.13 15.66 -3.17
CA ALA A 30 -0.31 16.96 -2.50
C ALA A 30 -0.16 18.14 -3.47
N ALA A 31 0.60 17.95 -4.55
CA ALA A 31 0.79 18.91 -5.64
C ALA A 31 1.24 18.19 -6.91
N PRO A 32 1.05 18.78 -8.11
CA PRO A 32 1.57 18.23 -9.35
C PRO A 32 3.10 18.20 -9.38
N GLY A 33 3.65 17.25 -10.13
CA GLY A 33 5.08 17.07 -10.36
C GLY A 33 5.64 15.84 -9.61
N ASP A 34 6.01 14.82 -10.34
CA ASP A 34 6.47 13.49 -9.87
C ASP A 34 7.83 13.56 -9.13
N GLY A 35 7.82 14.14 -7.94
CA GLY A 35 9.04 14.40 -7.17
C GLY A 35 9.85 15.61 -7.61
N THR A 36 9.37 16.41 -8.56
CA THR A 36 10.14 17.53 -9.15
C THR A 36 9.44 18.88 -9.02
N GLY A 37 10.24 19.95 -9.04
CA GLY A 37 9.78 21.33 -9.05
C GLY A 37 9.48 21.91 -7.67
N GLU A 38 9.58 23.25 -7.57
CA GLU A 38 9.44 23.97 -6.31
C GLU A 38 8.01 23.86 -5.72
N VAL A 39 6.98 23.79 -6.58
CA VAL A 39 5.59 23.68 -6.12
C VAL A 39 5.37 22.32 -5.43
N TRP A 40 5.92 21.25 -5.99
CA TRP A 40 5.85 19.92 -5.38
C TRP A 40 6.61 19.90 -4.06
N LEU A 41 7.85 20.40 -4.04
CA LEU A 41 8.70 20.41 -2.86
C LEU A 41 8.09 21.27 -1.71
N GLU A 42 7.52 22.42 -2.04
CA GLU A 42 6.84 23.27 -1.06
C GLU A 42 5.60 22.58 -0.49
N ALA A 43 4.85 21.84 -1.30
CA ALA A 43 3.73 21.06 -0.79
C ALA A 43 4.19 20.01 0.24
N GLN A 44 5.30 19.31 -0.01
CA GLN A 44 5.87 18.37 0.94
C GLN A 44 6.27 19.07 2.26
N ARG A 45 6.91 20.25 2.18
CA ARG A 45 7.25 21.05 3.38
C ARG A 45 6.01 21.41 4.20
N LEU A 46 4.93 21.84 3.53
CA LEU A 46 3.68 22.18 4.21
C LEU A 46 3.08 20.97 4.95
N VAL A 47 3.09 19.81 4.33
CA VAL A 47 2.60 18.57 4.95
C VAL A 47 3.48 18.20 6.16
N ALA A 48 4.80 18.31 6.02
CA ALA A 48 5.75 18.06 7.11
C ALA A 48 5.57 19.03 8.30
N GLN A 49 5.42 20.33 8.03
CA GLN A 49 5.17 21.36 9.04
C GLN A 49 3.88 21.09 9.82
N ALA A 50 2.85 20.65 9.13
CA ALA A 50 1.56 20.29 9.73
C ALA A 50 1.58 18.91 10.43
N ARG A 51 2.69 18.18 10.38
CA ARG A 51 2.87 16.84 10.97
C ARG A 51 1.89 15.80 10.43
N TRP A 52 1.49 15.91 9.18
CA TRP A 52 0.65 14.93 8.52
C TRP A 52 1.46 13.80 7.89
N ARG A 53 0.87 12.61 7.86
CA ARG A 53 1.30 11.55 6.95
C ARG A 53 1.07 12.02 5.51
N ASN A 54 1.99 11.71 4.62
CA ASN A 54 1.93 12.04 3.22
C ASN A 54 2.07 10.78 2.37
N GLU A 55 1.39 10.76 1.24
CA GLU A 55 1.51 9.69 0.24
C GLU A 55 1.64 10.32 -1.13
N ASN A 56 2.66 9.92 -1.87
CA ASN A 56 2.83 10.27 -3.27
C ASN A 56 2.85 9.00 -4.12
N HIS A 57 2.33 9.08 -5.33
CA HIS A 57 2.36 7.98 -6.25
C HIS A 57 3.58 8.04 -7.17
N THR A 58 4.11 6.90 -7.58
CA THR A 58 5.19 6.82 -8.55
C THR A 58 4.88 5.79 -9.64
N LEU A 59 5.17 6.14 -10.90
CA LEU A 59 4.91 5.27 -12.05
C LEU A 59 6.18 4.95 -12.84
N SER A 60 7.35 5.44 -12.40
CA SER A 60 8.63 5.17 -13.03
C SER A 60 9.77 5.14 -12.02
N LEU A 61 10.90 4.55 -12.40
CA LEU A 61 12.10 4.58 -11.56
C LEU A 61 12.61 6.01 -11.32
N ALA A 62 12.47 6.87 -12.32
CA ALA A 62 12.90 8.27 -12.21
C ALA A 62 12.04 9.07 -11.22
N SER A 63 10.70 8.93 -11.29
CA SER A 63 9.82 9.57 -10.31
C SER A 63 10.05 9.02 -8.90
N PHE A 64 10.25 7.72 -8.75
CA PHE A 64 10.57 7.11 -7.46
C PHE A 64 11.84 7.70 -6.82
N GLU A 65 12.92 7.86 -7.62
CA GLU A 65 14.15 8.49 -7.13
C GLU A 65 13.95 9.98 -6.81
N ASN A 66 13.25 10.72 -7.68
CA ASN A 66 12.99 12.15 -7.47
C ASN A 66 12.19 12.40 -6.17
N GLU A 67 11.19 11.59 -5.89
CA GLU A 67 10.39 11.70 -4.67
C GLU A 67 11.21 11.40 -3.42
N ILE A 68 12.09 10.39 -3.46
CA ILE A 68 13.02 10.10 -2.37
C ILE A 68 13.95 11.30 -2.13
N VAL A 69 14.53 11.87 -3.19
CA VAL A 69 15.37 13.09 -3.10
C VAL A 69 14.58 14.25 -2.48
N GLY A 70 13.34 14.41 -2.89
CA GLY A 70 12.45 15.43 -2.31
C GLY A 70 12.18 15.21 -0.82
N TYR A 71 11.89 13.98 -0.43
CA TYR A 71 11.70 13.61 0.98
C TYR A 71 12.96 13.83 1.81
N GLU A 72 14.14 13.50 1.29
CA GLU A 72 15.44 13.78 1.94
C GLU A 72 15.67 15.28 2.16
N LYS A 73 15.36 16.12 1.17
CA LYS A 73 15.45 17.58 1.30
C LYS A 73 14.52 18.09 2.40
N VAL A 74 13.27 17.63 2.42
CA VAL A 74 12.33 18.01 3.47
C VAL A 74 12.81 17.53 4.83
N ASN A 75 13.29 16.28 4.93
CA ASN A 75 13.77 15.71 6.18
C ASN A 75 15.00 16.45 6.75
N ALA A 76 15.84 17.02 5.89
CA ALA A 76 16.96 17.85 6.32
C ALA A 76 16.53 19.17 6.97
N GLU A 77 15.35 19.67 6.61
CA GLU A 77 14.76 20.90 7.17
C GLU A 77 13.80 20.59 8.32
N ILE A 78 12.98 19.55 8.18
CA ILE A 78 11.89 19.19 9.09
C ILE A 78 11.88 17.66 9.21
N ASN A 79 12.19 17.14 10.38
CA ASN A 79 12.20 15.68 10.59
C ASN A 79 10.85 15.04 10.26
N ILE A 80 10.85 14.09 9.31
CA ILE A 80 9.68 13.33 8.87
C ILE A 80 9.73 11.84 9.26
N THR A 81 10.79 11.39 9.92
CA THR A 81 11.03 9.94 10.14
C THR A 81 9.96 9.25 10.99
N ASP A 82 9.21 9.99 11.79
CA ASP A 82 8.09 9.51 12.61
C ASP A 82 6.71 9.69 11.93
N LEU A 83 6.68 10.36 10.76
CA LEU A 83 5.42 10.67 10.06
C LEU A 83 4.88 9.51 9.24
N ARG A 84 5.69 8.47 8.98
CA ARG A 84 5.33 7.31 8.16
C ARG A 84 4.85 7.73 6.77
N TRP A 85 5.64 8.57 6.09
CA TRP A 85 5.36 8.94 4.72
C TRP A 85 5.41 7.73 3.80
N VAL A 86 4.73 7.79 2.68
CA VAL A 86 4.54 6.64 1.79
C VAL A 86 4.84 7.05 0.36
N ILE A 87 5.45 6.13 -0.39
CA ILE A 87 5.43 6.16 -1.85
C ILE A 87 4.64 4.94 -2.32
N SER A 88 3.69 5.18 -3.23
CA SER A 88 2.74 4.18 -3.70
C SER A 88 3.05 3.70 -5.12
N HIS A 89 2.53 2.52 -5.42
CA HIS A 89 2.61 1.76 -6.66
C HIS A 89 3.97 1.10 -6.89
N ILE A 90 5.03 1.85 -6.89
CA ILE A 90 6.43 1.40 -7.03
C ILE A 90 6.56 0.29 -8.10
N PRO A 91 6.33 0.61 -9.39
CA PRO A 91 6.49 -0.37 -10.45
C PRO A 91 7.94 -0.79 -10.66
N PHE A 92 8.89 0.08 -10.27
CA PHE A 92 10.32 -0.14 -10.37
C PHE A 92 11.04 0.40 -9.14
N ALA A 93 12.03 -0.36 -8.66
CA ALA A 93 12.88 0.05 -7.55
C ALA A 93 14.30 -0.49 -7.73
N THR A 94 15.23 0.05 -6.94
CA THR A 94 16.56 -0.54 -6.73
C THR A 94 16.85 -0.68 -5.25
N PRO A 95 17.68 -1.64 -4.82
CA PRO A 95 18.00 -1.80 -3.41
C PRO A 95 18.52 -0.51 -2.74
N PRO A 96 19.41 0.29 -3.36
CA PRO A 96 19.85 1.57 -2.76
C PRO A 96 18.71 2.56 -2.51
N LEU A 97 17.75 2.70 -3.44
CA LEU A 97 16.61 3.60 -3.30
C LEU A 97 15.69 3.14 -2.16
N LEU A 98 15.44 1.84 -2.05
CA LEU A 98 14.63 1.28 -0.96
C LEU A 98 15.30 1.52 0.41
N GLN A 99 16.63 1.42 0.51
CA GLN A 99 17.34 1.73 1.76
C GLN A 99 17.27 3.22 2.11
N ARG A 100 17.36 4.13 1.11
CA ARG A 100 17.18 5.57 1.33
C ARG A 100 15.77 5.88 1.82
N LEU A 101 14.75 5.32 1.18
CA LEU A 101 13.36 5.50 1.60
C LEU A 101 13.12 4.96 3.02
N LYS A 102 13.65 3.78 3.32
CA LYS A 102 13.60 3.17 4.66
C LYS A 102 14.25 4.05 5.73
N ALA A 103 15.39 4.67 5.43
CA ALA A 103 16.10 5.55 6.35
C ALA A 103 15.28 6.79 6.75
N LEU A 104 14.34 7.20 5.91
CA LEU A 104 13.39 8.27 6.17
C LEU A 104 12.19 7.84 7.05
N GLY A 105 12.15 6.60 7.55
CA GLY A 105 11.00 6.07 8.28
C GLY A 105 9.74 5.91 7.41
N ALA A 106 9.91 5.97 6.10
CA ALA A 106 8.82 5.87 5.13
C ALA A 106 8.47 4.43 4.80
N GLY A 107 7.31 4.22 4.19
CA GLY A 107 6.80 2.94 3.73
C GLY A 107 6.58 2.89 2.23
N ALA A 108 6.42 1.67 1.72
CA ALA A 108 6.18 1.35 0.32
C ALA A 108 4.82 0.67 0.17
N GLN A 109 3.95 1.21 -0.68
CA GLN A 109 2.69 0.56 -1.05
C GLN A 109 2.81 -0.04 -2.45
N LEU A 110 2.51 -1.33 -2.57
CA LEU A 110 2.69 -2.11 -3.79
C LEU A 110 1.33 -2.42 -4.42
N THR A 111 1.31 -2.51 -5.75
CA THR A 111 0.10 -2.85 -6.50
C THR A 111 0.23 -4.17 -7.24
N GLY A 112 -0.88 -4.87 -7.38
CA GLY A 112 -0.98 -6.05 -8.23
C GLY A 112 -1.45 -5.73 -9.66
N TRP A 113 -1.28 -4.52 -10.15
CA TRP A 113 -1.74 -4.07 -11.48
C TRP A 113 -1.22 -4.94 -12.62
N GLY A 114 0.00 -5.47 -12.45
CA GLY A 114 0.61 -6.37 -13.43
C GLY A 114 -0.29 -7.52 -13.82
N TYR A 115 -1.26 -7.90 -12.98
CA TYR A 115 -2.23 -8.92 -13.35
C TYR A 115 -3.04 -8.52 -14.60
N LEU A 116 -3.60 -7.31 -14.67
CA LEU A 116 -4.42 -6.87 -15.81
C LEU A 116 -3.65 -6.05 -16.84
N GLN A 117 -2.73 -5.20 -16.39
CA GLN A 117 -2.08 -4.18 -17.22
C GLN A 117 -0.61 -4.47 -17.48
N GLY A 118 -0.03 -5.49 -16.81
CA GLY A 118 1.39 -5.79 -16.91
C GLY A 118 1.81 -6.34 -18.27
N THR A 119 2.99 -5.90 -18.68
CA THR A 119 3.73 -6.40 -19.85
C THR A 119 5.14 -6.76 -19.41
N MET A 120 5.93 -7.37 -20.30
CA MET A 120 7.35 -7.66 -20.02
C MET A 120 8.18 -6.39 -19.70
N GLN A 121 7.76 -5.23 -20.19
CA GLN A 121 8.44 -3.93 -19.96
C GLN A 121 7.87 -3.17 -18.77
N ASN A 122 6.64 -3.48 -18.37
CA ASN A 122 5.95 -2.88 -17.22
C ASN A 122 5.36 -3.99 -16.35
N ASN A 123 6.22 -4.69 -15.64
CA ASN A 123 5.94 -5.89 -14.88
C ASN A 123 5.95 -5.70 -13.36
N GLY A 124 6.08 -4.45 -12.87
CA GLY A 124 6.12 -4.15 -11.42
C GLY A 124 4.84 -4.59 -10.70
N SER A 125 4.80 -4.67 -9.40
CA SER A 125 5.81 -4.22 -8.42
C SER A 125 6.91 -5.28 -8.20
N PRO A 126 8.14 -4.85 -7.79
CA PRO A 126 9.25 -5.76 -7.46
C PRO A 126 9.08 -6.33 -6.04
N PHE A 127 8.06 -7.17 -5.84
CA PHE A 127 7.61 -7.64 -4.51
C PHE A 127 8.74 -8.23 -3.67
N LYS A 128 9.50 -9.18 -4.23
CA LYS A 128 10.59 -9.85 -3.52
C LYS A 128 11.68 -8.87 -3.11
N MET A 129 12.12 -8.00 -4.02
CA MET A 129 13.14 -6.99 -3.73
C MET A 129 12.70 -6.06 -2.60
N VAL A 130 11.43 -5.62 -2.59
CA VAL A 130 10.89 -4.74 -1.54
C VAL A 130 10.84 -5.48 -0.21
N MET A 131 10.37 -6.73 -0.17
CA MET A 131 10.35 -7.55 1.04
C MET A 131 11.76 -7.78 1.60
N GLU A 132 12.73 -8.12 0.75
CA GLU A 132 14.13 -8.35 1.15
C GLU A 132 14.83 -7.08 1.67
N SER A 133 14.39 -5.90 1.24
CA SER A 133 14.93 -4.63 1.75
C SER A 133 14.59 -4.38 3.22
N GLY A 134 13.55 -5.04 3.73
CA GLY A 134 13.03 -4.87 5.08
C GLY A 134 12.39 -3.49 5.32
N ILE A 135 11.97 -2.78 4.27
CA ILE A 135 11.14 -1.59 4.39
C ILE A 135 9.72 -1.99 4.82
N ARG A 136 8.99 -1.11 5.49
CA ARG A 136 7.56 -1.31 5.71
C ARG A 136 6.84 -1.28 4.38
N ALA A 137 6.16 -2.37 4.05
CA ALA A 137 5.46 -2.51 2.78
C ALA A 137 4.03 -3.03 3.00
N GLY A 138 3.12 -2.63 2.14
CA GLY A 138 1.76 -3.13 2.08
C GLY A 138 1.30 -3.29 0.64
N MET A 139 0.11 -3.84 0.44
CA MET A 139 -0.50 -3.96 -0.89
C MET A 139 -1.84 -3.24 -0.93
N HIS A 140 -2.16 -2.66 -2.09
CA HIS A 140 -3.42 -1.98 -2.37
C HIS A 140 -3.89 -2.21 -3.81
N SER A 141 -5.14 -1.80 -4.12
CA SER A 141 -5.75 -1.99 -5.44
C SER A 141 -5.72 -0.76 -6.32
N ASP A 142 -5.59 0.43 -5.73
CA ASP A 142 -5.70 1.72 -6.42
C ASP A 142 -7.07 1.95 -7.08
N SER A 143 -8.14 1.49 -6.41
CA SER A 143 -9.52 1.76 -6.86
C SER A 143 -10.00 0.97 -8.08
N VAL A 144 -11.31 1.01 -8.29
CA VAL A 144 -12.03 0.18 -9.27
C VAL A 144 -11.79 0.53 -10.73
N HIS A 145 -11.35 1.75 -11.03
CA HIS A 145 -11.14 2.17 -12.42
C HIS A 145 -9.76 1.80 -12.97
N ILE A 146 -8.82 1.47 -12.09
CA ILE A 146 -7.48 1.02 -12.47
C ILE A 146 -7.39 -0.52 -12.43
N SER A 147 -7.96 -1.12 -11.39
CA SER A 147 -7.83 -2.55 -11.14
C SER A 147 -9.06 -3.07 -10.35
N PRO A 148 -9.36 -4.37 -10.42
CA PRO A 148 -10.47 -4.90 -9.64
C PRO A 148 -10.19 -4.80 -8.13
N LEU A 149 -11.23 -4.58 -7.33
CA LEU A 149 -11.12 -4.58 -5.86
C LEU A 149 -10.89 -5.99 -5.29
N ASN A 150 -10.79 -7.00 -6.13
CA ASN A 150 -10.54 -8.38 -5.70
C ASN A 150 -9.05 -8.58 -5.33
N PRO A 151 -8.70 -8.68 -4.05
CA PRO A 151 -7.32 -8.82 -3.61
C PRO A 151 -6.67 -10.12 -4.07
N TRP A 152 -7.48 -11.15 -4.34
CA TRP A 152 -6.98 -12.47 -4.75
C TRP A 152 -6.31 -12.46 -6.12
N LEU A 153 -6.72 -11.57 -7.02
CA LEU A 153 -6.07 -11.38 -8.31
C LEU A 153 -4.69 -10.73 -8.16
N HIS A 154 -4.56 -9.78 -7.27
CA HIS A 154 -3.28 -9.13 -6.95
C HIS A 154 -2.34 -10.10 -6.22
N ILE A 155 -2.87 -10.86 -5.27
CA ILE A 155 -2.14 -11.92 -4.57
C ILE A 155 -1.67 -12.98 -5.56
N TYR A 156 -2.55 -13.42 -6.47
CA TYR A 156 -2.17 -14.35 -7.53
C TYR A 156 -0.95 -13.84 -8.32
N TYR A 157 -0.99 -12.59 -8.75
CA TYR A 157 0.12 -11.97 -9.46
C TYR A 157 1.40 -11.89 -8.63
N ALA A 158 1.30 -11.49 -7.38
CA ALA A 158 2.46 -11.41 -6.48
C ALA A 158 3.11 -12.78 -6.19
N VAL A 159 2.30 -13.85 -6.17
CA VAL A 159 2.77 -15.22 -5.91
C VAL A 159 3.32 -15.89 -7.16
N THR A 160 2.70 -15.65 -8.33
CA THR A 160 3.01 -16.38 -9.56
C THR A 160 3.84 -15.58 -10.55
N GLY A 161 3.76 -14.26 -10.54
CA GLY A 161 4.30 -13.37 -11.58
C GLY A 161 3.54 -13.42 -12.90
N VAL A 162 2.36 -14.09 -12.93
CA VAL A 162 1.60 -14.37 -14.17
C VAL A 162 0.45 -13.39 -14.32
N ASN A 163 0.34 -12.77 -15.50
CA ASN A 163 -0.73 -11.83 -15.81
C ASN A 163 -2.03 -12.54 -16.24
N ALA A 164 -3.09 -11.77 -16.52
CA ALA A 164 -4.39 -12.29 -16.94
C ALA A 164 -4.37 -13.03 -18.29
N LEU A 165 -3.34 -12.82 -19.12
CA LEU A 165 -3.12 -13.52 -20.38
C LEU A 165 -2.35 -14.84 -20.20
N GLY A 166 -2.02 -15.23 -18.97
CA GLY A 166 -1.25 -16.44 -18.67
C GLY A 166 0.25 -16.30 -18.95
N GLN A 167 0.76 -15.08 -19.07
CA GLN A 167 2.17 -14.82 -19.34
C GLN A 167 2.92 -14.57 -18.04
N LEU A 168 4.04 -15.28 -17.82
CA LEU A 168 4.97 -14.99 -16.74
C LEU A 168 5.75 -13.73 -17.10
N ILE A 169 5.42 -12.59 -16.45
CA ILE A 169 6.01 -11.29 -16.75
C ILE A 169 6.84 -10.72 -15.60
N ASN A 170 6.66 -11.19 -14.37
CA ASN A 170 7.37 -10.71 -13.17
C ASN A 170 8.25 -11.80 -12.54
N ASP A 171 9.01 -12.51 -13.38
CA ASP A 171 9.87 -13.60 -12.93
C ASP A 171 10.97 -13.13 -11.99
N GLY A 172 11.23 -13.93 -10.95
CA GLY A 172 12.20 -13.63 -9.90
C GLY A 172 11.71 -12.65 -8.84
N GLN A 173 10.49 -12.11 -8.96
CA GLN A 173 9.88 -11.22 -7.97
C GLN A 173 8.72 -11.85 -7.20
N GLN A 174 8.48 -13.15 -7.39
CA GLN A 174 7.44 -13.88 -6.68
C GLN A 174 7.74 -13.94 -5.18
N ILE A 175 6.68 -13.84 -4.38
CA ILE A 175 6.72 -13.97 -2.91
C ILE A 175 5.85 -15.15 -2.44
N SER A 176 6.05 -15.58 -1.19
CA SER A 176 5.22 -16.65 -0.64
C SER A 176 3.76 -16.21 -0.45
N ARG A 177 2.84 -17.18 -0.41
CA ARG A 177 1.42 -16.92 -0.09
C ARG A 177 1.26 -16.25 1.27
N GLN A 178 2.03 -16.68 2.26
CA GLN A 178 2.02 -16.08 3.59
C GLN A 178 2.43 -14.62 3.54
N ASP A 179 3.48 -14.28 2.79
CA ASP A 179 3.94 -12.90 2.67
C ASP A 179 2.94 -12.03 1.90
N ALA A 180 2.37 -12.55 0.80
CA ALA A 180 1.33 -11.83 0.06
C ALA A 180 0.09 -11.54 0.93
N LEU A 181 -0.34 -12.51 1.76
CA LEU A 181 -1.43 -12.31 2.70
C LEU A 181 -1.07 -11.27 3.77
N ARG A 182 0.15 -11.31 4.32
CA ARG A 182 0.62 -10.31 5.30
C ARG A 182 0.63 -8.91 4.74
N LEU A 183 1.05 -8.70 3.48
CA LEU A 183 1.03 -7.39 2.84
C LEU A 183 -0.39 -6.81 2.73
N TYR A 184 -1.41 -7.65 2.57
CA TYR A 184 -2.82 -7.22 2.54
C TYR A 184 -3.47 -7.08 3.92
N THR A 185 -2.89 -7.64 4.96
CA THR A 185 -3.47 -7.66 6.31
C THR A 185 -2.57 -6.96 7.33
N ARG A 186 -1.68 -7.70 7.94
CA ARG A 186 -0.84 -7.26 9.07
C ARG A 186 0.00 -6.03 8.76
N GLU A 187 0.63 -6.02 7.60
CA GLU A 187 1.55 -4.93 7.24
C GLU A 187 0.78 -3.64 6.92
N ASN A 188 -0.45 -3.75 6.41
CA ASN A 188 -1.31 -2.59 6.20
C ASN A 188 -1.75 -1.91 7.51
N GLY A 189 -1.78 -2.61 8.63
CA GLY A 189 -2.02 -2.02 9.95
C GLY A 189 -1.05 -0.89 10.29
N TRP A 190 0.23 -1.02 9.89
CA TRP A 190 1.24 0.02 10.12
C TRP A 190 0.91 1.33 9.40
N PHE A 191 0.37 1.26 8.19
CA PHE A 191 -0.01 2.46 7.43
C PHE A 191 -1.22 3.17 8.05
N LEU A 192 -2.05 2.44 8.78
CA LEU A 192 -3.20 2.98 9.51
C LEU A 192 -2.85 3.43 10.94
N ARG A 193 -1.62 3.21 11.41
CA ARG A 193 -1.20 3.34 12.81
C ARG A 193 -2.05 2.48 13.76
N MET A 194 -2.48 1.33 13.28
CA MET A 194 -3.31 0.36 14.01
C MET A 194 -2.70 -1.05 13.99
N GLU A 195 -1.39 -1.16 13.82
CA GLU A 195 -0.65 -2.42 13.76
C GLU A 195 -0.75 -3.28 15.03
N ASP A 196 -1.11 -2.68 16.14
CA ASP A 196 -1.40 -3.33 17.42
C ASP A 196 -2.86 -3.77 17.57
N ARG A 197 -3.75 -3.33 16.67
CA ARG A 197 -5.19 -3.59 16.71
C ARG A 197 -5.71 -4.39 15.51
N LEU A 198 -5.10 -4.27 14.34
CA LEU A 198 -5.57 -4.84 13.06
C LEU A 198 -4.56 -5.82 12.44
N GLY A 199 -5.06 -6.64 11.52
CA GLY A 199 -4.26 -7.42 10.57
C GLY A 199 -3.77 -8.77 11.06
N SER A 200 -4.09 -9.18 12.29
CA SER A 200 -3.79 -10.52 12.80
C SER A 200 -4.90 -11.05 13.73
N ILE A 201 -5.01 -12.36 13.82
CA ILE A 201 -5.95 -13.05 14.70
C ILE A 201 -5.21 -13.38 16.01
N GLU A 202 -5.27 -12.45 16.96
CA GLU A 202 -4.61 -12.56 18.25
C GLU A 202 -5.52 -11.98 19.35
N PRO A 203 -5.47 -12.49 20.60
CA PRO A 203 -6.20 -11.90 21.71
C PRO A 203 -5.89 -10.42 21.89
N GLY A 204 -6.90 -9.59 22.05
CA GLY A 204 -6.78 -8.13 22.20
C GLY A 204 -6.83 -7.34 20.90
N ARG A 205 -6.88 -8.02 19.74
CA ARG A 205 -7.08 -7.40 18.42
C ARG A 205 -8.57 -7.20 18.14
N LEU A 206 -8.87 -6.30 17.20
CA LEU A 206 -10.23 -6.14 16.69
C LEU A 206 -10.67 -7.43 15.96
N ALA A 207 -11.91 -7.81 16.14
CA ALA A 207 -12.48 -8.97 15.48
C ALA A 207 -12.94 -8.62 14.06
N ASP A 208 -11.97 -8.27 13.20
CA ASP A 208 -12.14 -8.06 11.78
C ASP A 208 -11.65 -9.30 11.04
N LEU A 209 -12.60 -10.15 10.64
CA LEU A 209 -12.33 -11.51 10.17
C LEU A 209 -13.02 -11.78 8.83
N ALA A 210 -12.38 -12.57 7.99
CA ALA A 210 -12.96 -13.13 6.79
C ALA A 210 -12.82 -14.65 6.82
N VAL A 211 -13.94 -15.38 6.71
CA VAL A 211 -13.94 -16.81 6.43
C VAL A 211 -13.92 -16.96 4.91
N LEU A 212 -12.97 -17.71 4.41
CA LEU A 212 -12.76 -17.89 2.98
C LEU A 212 -13.48 -19.12 2.47
N SER A 213 -13.84 -19.12 1.17
CA SER A 213 -14.51 -20.25 0.51
C SER A 213 -13.64 -21.50 0.42
N ASP A 214 -12.33 -21.33 0.52
CA ASP A 214 -11.33 -22.40 0.33
C ASP A 214 -10.09 -22.13 1.19
N ASP A 215 -9.30 -23.17 1.44
CA ASP A 215 -8.02 -23.02 2.14
C ASP A 215 -6.99 -22.31 1.25
N TYR A 216 -6.82 -21.04 1.47
CA TYR A 216 -5.88 -20.15 0.78
C TYR A 216 -4.46 -20.71 0.66
N LEU A 217 -3.99 -21.44 1.67
CA LEU A 217 -2.60 -21.90 1.71
C LEU A 217 -2.37 -23.16 0.85
N THR A 218 -3.41 -23.93 0.57
CA THR A 218 -3.30 -25.26 -0.07
C THR A 218 -3.95 -25.37 -1.44
N VAL A 219 -4.89 -24.48 -1.80
CA VAL A 219 -5.50 -24.47 -3.14
C VAL A 219 -4.44 -24.28 -4.24
N THR A 220 -4.74 -24.70 -5.46
CA THR A 220 -3.88 -24.41 -6.63
C THR A 220 -3.79 -22.91 -6.89
N ASP A 221 -2.75 -22.45 -7.58
CA ASP A 221 -2.60 -21.03 -7.92
C ASP A 221 -3.80 -20.52 -8.73
N GLU A 222 -4.32 -21.30 -9.65
CA GLU A 222 -5.52 -20.96 -10.43
C GLU A 222 -6.77 -20.78 -9.54
N GLN A 223 -6.89 -21.55 -8.47
CA GLN A 223 -8.01 -21.45 -7.54
C GLN A 223 -7.91 -20.18 -6.65
N LEU A 224 -6.70 -19.63 -6.43
CA LEU A 224 -6.54 -18.36 -5.68
C LEU A 224 -7.44 -17.27 -6.25
N LYS A 225 -7.53 -17.16 -7.57
CA LYS A 225 -8.33 -16.13 -8.26
C LYS A 225 -9.84 -16.23 -7.97
N ARG A 226 -10.31 -17.37 -7.47
CA ARG A 226 -11.73 -17.66 -7.22
C ARG A 226 -12.11 -17.62 -5.74
N ILE A 227 -11.13 -17.44 -4.86
CA ILE A 227 -11.39 -17.29 -3.42
C ILE A 227 -12.31 -16.09 -3.20
N ARG A 228 -13.23 -16.24 -2.27
CA ARG A 228 -14.13 -15.18 -1.82
C ARG A 228 -14.35 -15.29 -0.31
N SER A 229 -14.71 -14.20 0.32
CA SER A 229 -15.22 -14.25 1.68
C SER A 229 -16.63 -14.85 1.66
N VAL A 230 -16.86 -15.88 2.46
CA VAL A 230 -18.19 -16.49 2.66
C VAL A 230 -18.84 -16.00 3.96
N LEU A 231 -18.03 -15.50 4.89
CA LEU A 231 -18.47 -14.76 6.07
C LEU A 231 -17.49 -13.61 6.32
N THR A 232 -18.01 -12.42 6.62
CA THR A 232 -17.18 -11.28 7.00
C THR A 232 -17.68 -10.71 8.33
N VAL A 233 -16.75 -10.51 9.24
CA VAL A 233 -17.00 -9.92 10.56
C VAL A 233 -16.19 -8.63 10.65
N VAL A 234 -16.80 -7.55 11.11
CA VAL A 234 -16.16 -6.26 11.37
C VAL A 234 -16.54 -5.81 12.78
N ASP A 235 -15.57 -5.49 13.59
CA ASP A 235 -15.76 -5.12 15.00
C ASP A 235 -16.65 -6.15 15.75
N GLY A 236 -16.42 -7.45 15.49
CA GLY A 236 -17.20 -8.54 16.06
C GLY A 236 -18.62 -8.70 15.53
N LYS A 237 -19.04 -7.90 14.54
CA LYS A 237 -20.38 -7.97 13.94
C LYS A 237 -20.32 -8.62 12.57
N ILE A 238 -21.22 -9.55 12.30
CA ILE A 238 -21.37 -10.16 10.98
C ILE A 238 -21.92 -9.10 10.02
N VAL A 239 -21.16 -8.76 8.99
CA VAL A 239 -21.55 -7.78 7.94
C VAL A 239 -21.84 -8.45 6.60
N HIS A 240 -21.41 -9.70 6.42
CA HIS A 240 -21.72 -10.54 5.27
C HIS A 240 -21.78 -12.00 5.69
N ASP A 241 -22.80 -12.71 5.23
CA ASP A 241 -22.95 -14.17 5.36
C ASP A 241 -23.53 -14.73 4.04
N ALA A 242 -22.78 -15.60 3.39
CA ALA A 242 -23.21 -16.31 2.20
C ALA A 242 -24.04 -17.59 2.50
N GLY A 243 -24.62 -17.68 3.69
CA GLY A 243 -25.38 -18.84 4.15
C GLY A 243 -24.54 -19.89 4.89
N VAL A 244 -23.44 -19.47 5.52
CA VAL A 244 -22.55 -20.38 6.27
C VAL A 244 -23.08 -20.70 7.64
N LEU A 245 -23.86 -19.80 8.23
CA LEU A 245 -24.40 -19.90 9.59
C LEU A 245 -25.86 -20.38 9.64
N ASN A 246 -26.46 -20.76 8.52
CA ASN A 246 -27.84 -21.28 8.41
C ASN A 246 -27.90 -22.79 8.54
#